data_d919907a2482f2d2e17bd2783b37e1c3
#
_entry.id   d919907a2482f2d2e17bd2783b37e1c3
#
_cell.length_a   1.000
_cell.length_b   1.000
_cell.length_c   1.000
_cell.angle_alpha   90.00
_cell.angle_beta   90.00
_cell.angle_gamma   90.00
#
_symmetry.space_group_name_H-M   'P 1'
#
loop_
_entity.id
_entity.type
_entity.pdbx_description
1 polymer ?
#
loop_
_entity_poly.entity_id
_entity_poly.type
_entity_poly.pdbx_seq_one_letter_code
_entity_poly.pdbx_strand_id
1 'polypeptide(L)'
;MPPFIISSNIAPRTIRLGTKAAAANLAVRETSVTRAHYYPLHAAASLRAFQSTTPAHQPKNQVYNPIRSPDTFNTYLSLPSSSRIPLLTLWTASWCPTCRTVLPLIQSLVESGTGESEGGVAFAPVEFDAPDIMSSSSYTENLAMTYMITSIPTLLSFDAGEAQTATKVTDGRKLADRQFLIEWIQHEARRHGGRGGGGDGGPGSSVFGGLFGSKK
;
A
#
# COMPACT_ATOMS: atom_id res chain seq x y z
N MET A 1 15.52 43.24 -35.63
CA MET A 1 14.85 42.95 -34.33
C MET A 1 15.89 42.46 -33.39
N PRO A 2 16.21 43.14 -32.30
CA PRO A 2 17.25 42.73 -31.36
C PRO A 2 16.75 41.72 -30.31
N PRO A 3 17.58 40.84 -29.75
CA PRO A 3 17.22 39.85 -28.73
C PRO A 3 17.15 40.50 -27.35
N PHE A 4 16.11 40.13 -26.59
CA PHE A 4 15.97 40.50 -25.20
C PHE A 4 16.84 39.61 -24.30
N ILE A 5 17.77 40.26 -23.59
CA ILE A 5 18.58 39.66 -22.54
C ILE A 5 17.87 39.91 -21.22
N ILE A 6 17.40 38.88 -20.54
CA ILE A 6 16.88 38.98 -19.16
C ILE A 6 17.99 38.53 -18.21
N SER A 7 18.54 39.49 -17.50
CA SER A 7 19.52 39.30 -16.42
C SER A 7 18.76 39.03 -15.11
N SER A 8 18.91 37.84 -14.55
CA SER A 8 18.35 37.50 -13.22
C SER A 8 19.47 37.54 -12.18
N ASN A 9 19.49 38.63 -11.41
CA ASN A 9 20.30 38.77 -10.19
C ASN A 9 19.63 38.00 -9.05
N ILE A 10 20.22 36.89 -8.60
CA ILE A 10 19.86 36.19 -7.38
C ILE A 10 20.97 36.45 -6.36
N ALA A 11 20.67 37.24 -5.31
CA ALA A 11 21.54 37.50 -4.17
C ALA A 11 21.50 36.31 -3.17
N PRO A 12 22.62 35.91 -2.57
CA PRO A 12 22.63 34.84 -1.58
C PRO A 12 22.17 35.34 -0.21
N ARG A 13 21.19 34.65 0.36
CA ARG A 13 20.72 34.83 1.74
C ARG A 13 21.68 34.12 2.71
N THR A 14 22.38 34.91 3.49
CA THR A 14 23.22 34.48 4.61
C THR A 14 22.34 34.04 5.79
N ILE A 15 22.46 32.77 6.20
CA ILE A 15 21.83 32.27 7.41
C ILE A 15 22.82 32.42 8.56
N ARG A 16 22.49 33.27 9.55
CA ARG A 16 23.20 33.42 10.83
C ARG A 16 22.87 32.23 11.75
N LEU A 17 23.86 31.44 12.07
CA LEU A 17 23.80 30.52 13.23
C LEU A 17 23.98 31.34 14.51
N GLY A 18 22.96 31.28 15.36
CA GLY A 18 23.02 31.77 16.72
C GLY A 18 23.38 30.66 17.71
N THR A 19 24.62 30.64 18.16
CA THR A 19 25.06 29.84 19.28
C THR A 19 24.67 30.55 20.59
N LYS A 20 23.86 29.88 21.42
CA LYS A 20 23.72 30.23 22.85
C LYS A 20 24.25 29.12 23.69
N ALA A 21 25.45 29.32 24.19
CA ALA A 21 26.00 28.61 25.34
C ALA A 21 25.32 29.07 26.62
N ALA A 22 24.89 28.19 27.47
CA ALA A 22 24.56 28.46 28.85
C ALA A 22 25.31 27.47 29.73
N ALA A 23 26.17 28.03 30.56
CA ALA A 23 27.10 27.35 31.42
C ALA A 23 26.44 26.83 32.71
N ALA A 24 27.00 25.74 33.10
CA ALA A 24 27.20 25.12 34.40
C ALA A 24 26.73 25.85 35.68
N ASN A 25 26.16 25.07 36.61
CA ASN A 25 26.49 25.23 38.03
C ASN A 25 26.55 23.85 38.69
N LEU A 26 27.76 23.46 39.04
CA LEU A 26 28.06 22.41 40.03
C LEU A 26 27.65 22.97 41.41
N ALA A 27 26.87 22.22 42.11
CA ALA A 27 26.79 22.32 43.58
C ALA A 27 27.01 20.93 44.16
N VAL A 28 28.24 20.71 44.60
CA VAL A 28 28.64 19.65 45.52
C VAL A 28 28.05 19.98 46.89
N ARG A 29 27.33 19.07 47.47
CA ARG A 29 27.03 19.10 48.90
C ARG A 29 27.22 17.70 49.49
N GLU A 30 28.30 17.59 50.21
CA GLU A 30 28.62 16.49 51.07
C GLU A 30 27.76 16.45 52.35
N THR A 31 27.79 15.24 52.91
CA THR A 31 27.55 14.85 54.30
C THR A 31 26.10 14.54 54.69
N SER A 32 25.81 13.29 55.00
CA SER A 32 25.97 12.76 56.35
C SER A 32 25.68 11.27 56.44
N VAL A 33 26.57 10.58 57.10
CA VAL A 33 26.49 9.16 57.53
C VAL A 33 25.43 9.04 58.61
N THR A 34 24.40 8.22 58.43
CA THR A 34 23.60 7.68 59.54
C THR A 34 23.19 6.24 59.29
N ARG A 35 23.86 5.34 60.01
CA ARG A 35 23.38 4.20 60.76
C ARG A 35 22.37 3.26 60.07
N ALA A 36 22.90 2.12 59.72
CA ALA A 36 22.19 0.92 59.27
C ALA A 36 21.09 0.49 60.26
N HIS A 37 19.86 0.43 59.75
CA HIS A 37 18.83 -0.42 60.31
C HIS A 37 18.56 -1.56 59.34
N TYR A 38 18.90 -2.75 59.80
CA TYR A 38 18.69 -4.03 59.14
C TYR A 38 17.18 -4.35 59.16
N TYR A 39 16.51 -4.31 58.04
CA TYR A 39 15.16 -4.84 57.85
C TYR A 39 15.21 -6.00 56.87
N PRO A 40 14.56 -7.15 57.19
CA PRO A 40 14.58 -8.29 56.28
C PRO A 40 13.77 -8.01 55.04
N LEU A 41 14.41 -8.20 53.91
CA LEU A 41 13.85 -8.11 52.57
C LEU A 41 12.84 -9.24 52.30
N HIS A 42 11.56 -8.94 52.38
CA HIS A 42 10.60 -9.70 51.62
C HIS A 42 10.55 -9.11 50.21
N ALA A 43 11.40 -9.61 49.31
CA ALA A 43 11.40 -9.30 47.92
C ALA A 43 10.18 -9.96 47.24
N ALA A 44 9.03 -9.30 47.28
CA ALA A 44 7.96 -9.61 46.34
C ALA A 44 8.39 -9.05 45.00
N ALA A 45 9.03 -9.88 44.17
CA ALA A 45 9.32 -9.57 42.77
C ALA A 45 7.99 -9.52 42.03
N SER A 46 7.44 -8.30 41.95
CA SER A 46 6.33 -8.00 41.06
C SER A 46 6.86 -8.07 39.63
N LEU A 47 6.71 -9.21 39.00
CA LEU A 47 6.91 -9.38 37.56
C LEU A 47 5.81 -8.54 36.86
N ARG A 48 6.10 -7.24 36.64
CA ARG A 48 5.32 -6.44 35.69
C ARG A 48 5.57 -7.04 34.33
N ALA A 49 4.64 -7.87 33.89
CA ALA A 49 4.55 -8.25 32.50
C ALA A 49 4.43 -6.97 31.69
N PHE A 50 5.46 -6.62 30.91
CA PHE A 50 5.40 -5.63 29.88
C PHE A 50 4.45 -6.17 28.82
N GLN A 51 3.17 -5.85 28.94
CA GLN A 51 2.24 -6.00 27.85
C GLN A 51 2.57 -4.88 26.87
N SER A 52 3.43 -5.19 25.90
CA SER A 52 3.61 -4.42 24.69
C SER A 52 2.28 -4.46 23.91
N THR A 53 1.34 -3.62 24.26
CA THR A 53 0.23 -3.30 23.38
C THR A 53 0.78 -2.35 22.31
N THR A 54 1.54 -2.88 21.35
CA THR A 54 1.67 -2.23 20.07
C THR A 54 0.26 -2.16 19.51
N PRO A 55 -0.30 -0.96 19.26
CA PRO A 55 -1.56 -0.86 18.53
C PRO A 55 -1.31 -1.59 17.21
N ALA A 56 -2.08 -2.66 16.97
CA ALA A 56 -2.07 -3.31 15.68
C ALA A 56 -2.41 -2.22 14.66
N HIS A 57 -1.40 -1.79 13.90
CA HIS A 57 -1.58 -0.84 12.83
C HIS A 57 -2.47 -1.53 11.80
N GLN A 58 -3.76 -1.23 11.82
CA GLN A 58 -4.67 -1.75 10.83
C GLN A 58 -4.20 -1.22 9.47
N PRO A 59 -3.96 -2.11 8.51
CA PRO A 59 -3.55 -1.69 7.18
C PRO A 59 -4.64 -0.78 6.62
N LYS A 60 -4.25 0.46 6.31
CA LYS A 60 -5.14 1.45 5.75
C LYS A 60 -5.06 1.36 4.23
N ASN A 61 -6.21 1.37 3.55
CA ASN A 61 -6.25 1.44 2.11
C ASN A 61 -5.49 2.66 1.58
N GLN A 62 -4.85 2.50 0.42
CA GLN A 62 -4.09 3.56 -0.23
C GLN A 62 -4.57 3.76 -1.66
N VAL A 63 -4.77 5.02 -2.06
CA VAL A 63 -5.11 5.40 -3.43
C VAL A 63 -3.95 6.20 -3.99
N TYR A 64 -3.37 5.71 -5.08
CA TYR A 64 -2.25 6.33 -5.77
C TYR A 64 -2.70 7.15 -6.98
N ASN A 65 -1.84 8.05 -7.41
CA ASN A 65 -2.03 8.78 -8.65
C ASN A 65 -2.04 7.85 -9.87
N PRO A 66 -2.66 8.28 -11.00
CA PRO A 66 -2.65 7.49 -12.23
C PRO A 66 -1.23 7.16 -12.71
N ILE A 67 -1.03 5.91 -13.08
CA ILE A 67 0.19 5.40 -13.68
C ILE A 67 0.22 5.75 -15.15
N ARG A 68 1.25 6.51 -15.57
CA ARG A 68 1.44 6.98 -16.94
C ARG A 68 2.76 6.55 -17.56
N SER A 69 3.63 5.90 -16.77
CA SER A 69 4.93 5.40 -17.23
C SER A 69 5.29 4.06 -16.59
N PRO A 70 6.12 3.24 -17.25
CA PRO A 70 6.62 1.99 -16.68
C PRO A 70 7.38 2.18 -15.36
N ASP A 71 8.13 3.26 -15.21
CA ASP A 71 8.88 3.55 -13.97
C ASP A 71 7.94 3.80 -12.79
N THR A 72 6.86 4.56 -12.99
CA THR A 72 5.82 4.78 -11.98
C THR A 72 5.14 3.46 -11.61
N PHE A 73 4.88 2.62 -12.60
CA PHE A 73 4.30 1.29 -12.38
C PHE A 73 5.21 0.43 -11.50
N ASN A 74 6.49 0.32 -11.82
CA ASN A 74 7.46 -0.43 -11.03
C ASN A 74 7.60 0.12 -9.60
N THR A 75 7.58 1.43 -9.45
CA THR A 75 7.58 2.09 -8.14
C THR A 75 6.37 1.65 -7.32
N TYR A 76 5.17 1.71 -7.91
CA TYR A 76 3.95 1.33 -7.20
C TYR A 76 3.82 -0.18 -6.96
N LEU A 77 4.49 -1.03 -7.72
CA LEU A 77 4.60 -2.46 -7.40
C LEU A 77 5.45 -2.71 -6.15
N SER A 78 6.51 -1.90 -5.95
CA SER A 78 7.44 -2.10 -4.84
C SER A 78 6.91 -1.59 -3.50
N LEU A 79 6.11 -0.51 -3.49
CA LEU A 79 5.56 0.11 -2.27
C LEU A 79 4.61 -0.83 -1.50
N PRO A 80 3.57 -1.39 -2.13
CA PRO A 80 2.66 -2.32 -1.45
C PRO A 80 3.33 -3.63 -1.05
N SER A 81 4.33 -4.10 -1.81
CA SER A 81 5.08 -5.31 -1.48
C SER A 81 5.76 -5.21 -0.12
N SER A 82 6.30 -4.03 0.23
CA SER A 82 6.89 -3.79 1.54
C SER A 82 5.84 -3.70 2.65
N SER A 83 4.64 -3.22 2.35
CA SER A 83 3.51 -3.08 3.28
C SER A 83 2.68 -4.36 3.42
N ARG A 84 2.95 -5.37 2.62
CA ARG A 84 2.17 -6.63 2.53
C ARG A 84 0.69 -6.41 2.20
N ILE A 85 0.39 -5.44 1.36
CA ILE A 85 -0.94 -5.23 0.81
C ILE A 85 -0.90 -5.44 -0.71
N PRO A 86 -1.96 -5.99 -1.35
CA PRO A 86 -2.00 -6.12 -2.80
C PRO A 86 -2.18 -4.76 -3.48
N LEU A 87 -1.57 -4.60 -4.66
CA LEU A 87 -1.83 -3.48 -5.55
C LEU A 87 -2.93 -3.84 -6.54
N LEU A 88 -4.03 -3.14 -6.49
CA LEU A 88 -5.12 -3.24 -7.48
C LEU A 88 -4.89 -2.21 -8.59
N THR A 89 -4.87 -2.65 -9.83
CA THR A 89 -4.72 -1.77 -10.99
C THR A 89 -5.96 -1.83 -11.86
N LEU A 90 -6.52 -0.66 -12.19
CA LEU A 90 -7.58 -0.54 -13.21
C LEU A 90 -6.96 0.06 -14.48
N TRP A 91 -6.90 -0.75 -15.54
CA TRP A 91 -6.43 -0.32 -16.85
C TRP A 91 -7.53 0.44 -17.55
N THR A 92 -7.25 1.71 -17.85
CA THR A 92 -8.21 2.67 -18.41
C THR A 92 -7.65 3.35 -19.65
N ALA A 93 -8.53 3.97 -20.43
CA ALA A 93 -8.13 4.85 -21.52
C ALA A 93 -9.07 6.06 -21.57
N SER A 94 -8.60 7.20 -22.06
CA SER A 94 -9.36 8.47 -22.13
C SER A 94 -10.62 8.37 -22.97
N TRP A 95 -10.57 7.56 -24.02
CA TRP A 95 -11.68 7.30 -24.95
C TRP A 95 -12.69 6.26 -24.45
N CYS A 96 -12.45 5.59 -23.32
CA CYS A 96 -13.30 4.51 -22.81
C CYS A 96 -14.47 5.05 -21.96
N PRO A 97 -15.72 4.98 -22.41
CA PRO A 97 -16.86 5.50 -21.65
C PRO A 97 -17.15 4.69 -20.38
N THR A 98 -16.99 3.35 -20.43
CA THR A 98 -17.17 2.47 -19.26
C THR A 98 -16.15 2.80 -18.18
N CYS A 99 -14.92 3.14 -18.54
CA CYS A 99 -13.87 3.49 -17.59
C CYS A 99 -14.24 4.71 -16.74
N ARG A 100 -14.92 5.69 -17.35
CA ARG A 100 -15.37 6.91 -16.66
C ARG A 100 -16.38 6.64 -15.53
N THR A 101 -17.10 5.51 -15.62
CA THR A 101 -18.04 5.08 -14.58
C THR A 101 -17.35 4.17 -13.55
N VAL A 102 -16.53 3.24 -14.02
CA VAL A 102 -15.90 2.22 -13.19
C VAL A 102 -14.80 2.80 -12.29
N LEU A 103 -13.98 3.72 -12.83
CA LEU A 103 -12.86 4.31 -12.08
C LEU A 103 -13.31 5.01 -10.78
N PRO A 104 -14.26 5.97 -10.80
CA PRO A 104 -14.70 6.62 -9.56
C PRO A 104 -15.42 5.66 -8.62
N LEU A 105 -16.08 4.62 -9.14
CA LEU A 105 -16.72 3.60 -8.32
C LEU A 105 -15.70 2.81 -7.49
N ILE A 106 -14.65 2.28 -8.13
CA ILE A 106 -13.59 1.54 -7.42
C ILE A 106 -12.85 2.46 -6.45
N GLN A 107 -12.51 3.67 -6.88
CA GLN A 107 -11.83 4.64 -6.04
C GLN A 107 -12.63 4.94 -4.77
N SER A 108 -13.94 5.20 -4.90
CA SER A 108 -14.81 5.45 -3.74
C SER A 108 -14.92 4.25 -2.80
N LEU A 109 -14.90 3.01 -3.34
CA LEU A 109 -14.92 1.80 -2.53
C LEU A 109 -13.64 1.65 -1.71
N VAL A 110 -12.49 1.87 -2.32
CA VAL A 110 -11.20 1.80 -1.64
C VAL A 110 -11.08 2.92 -0.58
N GLU A 111 -11.47 4.15 -0.91
CA GLU A 111 -11.48 5.29 0.01
C GLU A 111 -12.46 5.09 1.17
N SER A 112 -13.55 4.36 0.96
CA SER A 112 -14.51 4.03 2.03
C SER A 112 -14.04 2.92 2.97
N GLY A 113 -12.83 2.37 2.76
CA GLY A 113 -12.24 1.36 3.63
C GLY A 113 -12.62 -0.08 3.27
N THR A 114 -13.16 -0.33 2.05
CA THR A 114 -13.46 -1.70 1.60
C THR A 114 -12.18 -2.54 1.56
N GLY A 115 -12.16 -3.66 2.28
CA GLY A 115 -11.00 -4.56 2.37
C GLY A 115 -10.02 -4.25 3.51
N GLU A 116 -10.20 -3.18 4.29
CA GLU A 116 -9.31 -2.86 5.42
C GLU A 116 -9.35 -3.90 6.53
N SER A 117 -10.51 -4.49 6.79
CA SER A 117 -10.68 -5.58 7.76
C SER A 117 -9.99 -6.87 7.33
N GLU A 118 -9.77 -7.06 6.04
CA GLU A 118 -9.14 -8.22 5.44
C GLU A 118 -7.61 -8.07 5.29
N GLY A 119 -7.09 -6.87 5.43
CA GLY A 119 -5.65 -6.62 5.27
C GLY A 119 -5.34 -5.31 4.56
N GLY A 120 -6.31 -4.70 3.93
CA GLY A 120 -6.16 -3.48 3.14
C GLY A 120 -5.66 -3.73 1.72
N VAL A 121 -5.78 -2.70 0.89
CA VAL A 121 -5.36 -2.71 -0.51
C VAL A 121 -4.74 -1.38 -0.91
N ALA A 122 -3.86 -1.39 -1.90
CA ALA A 122 -3.46 -0.22 -2.64
C ALA A 122 -4.18 -0.20 -3.99
N PHE A 123 -4.56 0.96 -4.47
CA PHE A 123 -5.24 1.13 -5.76
C PHE A 123 -4.54 2.18 -6.62
N ALA A 124 -4.33 1.87 -7.89
CA ALA A 124 -3.84 2.81 -8.89
C ALA A 124 -4.52 2.58 -10.24
N PRO A 125 -5.06 3.62 -10.90
CA PRO A 125 -5.46 3.52 -12.29
C PRO A 125 -4.22 3.52 -13.20
N VAL A 126 -4.25 2.74 -14.29
CA VAL A 126 -3.22 2.74 -15.34
C VAL A 126 -3.82 3.36 -16.59
N GLU A 127 -3.27 4.49 -17.02
CA GLU A 127 -3.68 5.16 -18.27
C GLU A 127 -2.99 4.48 -19.46
N PHE A 128 -3.68 3.51 -20.07
CA PHE A 128 -3.16 2.72 -21.19
C PHE A 128 -2.73 3.58 -22.39
N ASP A 129 -3.46 4.65 -22.65
CA ASP A 129 -3.21 5.59 -23.75
C ASP A 129 -2.23 6.71 -23.41
N ALA A 130 -1.54 6.64 -22.26
CA ALA A 130 -0.45 7.55 -21.95
C ALA A 130 0.74 7.32 -22.92
N PRO A 131 1.38 8.39 -23.41
CA PRO A 131 2.45 8.28 -24.41
C PRO A 131 3.59 7.34 -23.96
N ASP A 132 4.01 7.40 -22.70
CA ASP A 132 5.11 6.61 -22.19
C ASP A 132 4.75 5.12 -22.04
N ILE A 133 3.46 4.80 -21.84
CA ILE A 133 2.96 3.41 -21.81
C ILE A 133 2.89 2.85 -23.22
N MET A 134 2.46 3.66 -24.21
CA MET A 134 2.30 3.21 -25.58
C MET A 134 3.60 3.20 -26.39
N SER A 135 4.54 4.09 -26.08
CA SER A 135 5.76 4.29 -26.85
C SER A 135 6.87 3.31 -26.56
N SER A 136 6.72 2.42 -25.58
CA SER A 136 7.70 1.40 -25.28
C SER A 136 7.86 0.46 -26.48
N SER A 137 8.95 0.69 -27.24
CA SER A 137 9.25 0.01 -28.50
C SER A 137 9.73 -1.44 -28.32
N SER A 138 10.01 -1.84 -27.11
CA SER A 138 10.41 -3.19 -26.74
C SER A 138 9.22 -3.98 -26.21
N TYR A 139 9.06 -5.22 -26.66
CA TYR A 139 8.02 -6.14 -26.14
C TYR A 139 8.12 -6.33 -24.62
N THR A 140 9.33 -6.24 -24.06
CA THR A 140 9.59 -6.38 -22.62
C THR A 140 9.23 -5.13 -21.82
N GLU A 141 9.12 -3.98 -22.47
CA GLU A 141 8.75 -2.71 -21.83
C GLU A 141 7.27 -2.38 -21.97
N ASN A 142 6.56 -3.04 -22.89
CA ASN A 142 5.13 -2.81 -23.06
C ASN A 142 4.34 -3.54 -21.98
N LEU A 143 3.95 -2.79 -20.96
CA LEU A 143 3.22 -3.32 -19.80
C LEU A 143 1.93 -4.06 -20.20
N ALA A 144 1.20 -3.57 -21.18
CA ALA A 144 -0.04 -4.20 -21.61
C ALA A 144 0.20 -5.59 -22.20
N MET A 145 1.29 -5.76 -22.95
CA MET A 145 1.69 -7.07 -23.47
C MET A 145 2.18 -7.99 -22.38
N THR A 146 3.01 -7.48 -21.47
CA THR A 146 3.55 -8.24 -20.33
C THR A 146 2.44 -8.85 -19.47
N TYR A 147 1.38 -8.08 -19.21
CA TYR A 147 0.25 -8.54 -18.39
C TYR A 147 -0.97 -8.99 -19.18
N MET A 148 -0.81 -9.18 -20.49
CA MET A 148 -1.88 -9.65 -21.42
C MET A 148 -3.16 -8.84 -21.24
N ILE A 149 -3.05 -7.52 -21.30
CA ILE A 149 -4.19 -6.60 -21.26
C ILE A 149 -4.74 -6.47 -22.69
N THR A 150 -5.81 -7.19 -22.99
CA THR A 150 -6.42 -7.29 -24.31
C THR A 150 -7.70 -6.46 -24.45
N SER A 151 -8.20 -5.93 -23.36
CA SER A 151 -9.45 -5.14 -23.33
C SER A 151 -9.40 -4.05 -22.25
N ILE A 152 -10.16 -2.99 -22.44
CA ILE A 152 -10.31 -1.86 -21.52
C ILE A 152 -11.83 -1.67 -21.25
N PRO A 153 -12.25 -1.57 -19.98
CA PRO A 153 -11.45 -1.65 -18.76
C PRO A 153 -10.99 -3.06 -18.38
N THR A 154 -9.84 -3.19 -17.74
CA THR A 154 -9.38 -4.42 -17.10
C THR A 154 -8.96 -4.13 -15.67
N LEU A 155 -9.43 -4.92 -14.71
CA LEU A 155 -9.02 -4.88 -13.30
C LEU A 155 -8.09 -6.06 -13.03
N LEU A 156 -6.90 -5.77 -12.51
CA LEU A 156 -5.85 -6.75 -12.22
C LEU A 156 -5.20 -6.44 -10.88
N SER A 157 -5.04 -7.48 -10.06
CA SER A 157 -4.35 -7.39 -8.78
C SER A 157 -2.90 -7.87 -8.89
N PHE A 158 -2.03 -7.29 -8.07
CA PHE A 158 -0.65 -7.71 -7.90
C PHE A 158 -0.41 -8.03 -6.43
N ASP A 159 0.06 -9.22 -6.16
CA ASP A 159 0.44 -9.67 -4.82
C ASP A 159 1.95 -9.92 -4.79
N ALA A 160 2.66 -9.23 -3.90
CA ALA A 160 4.12 -9.28 -3.80
C ALA A 160 4.84 -9.00 -5.14
N GLY A 161 4.27 -8.14 -5.99
CA GLY A 161 4.78 -7.82 -7.31
C GLY A 161 4.36 -8.80 -8.42
N GLU A 162 3.67 -9.89 -8.09
CA GLU A 162 3.21 -10.89 -9.06
C GLU A 162 1.76 -10.64 -9.49
N ALA A 163 1.51 -10.64 -10.80
CA ALA A 163 0.18 -10.45 -11.36
C ALA A 163 -0.76 -11.64 -11.07
N GLN A 164 -1.90 -11.37 -10.47
CA GLN A 164 -2.92 -12.37 -10.14
C GLN A 164 -3.87 -12.57 -11.32
N THR A 165 -3.39 -13.25 -12.36
CA THR A 165 -4.13 -13.43 -13.62
C THR A 165 -5.40 -14.27 -13.47
N ALA A 166 -5.46 -15.14 -12.47
CA ALA A 166 -6.63 -16.00 -12.19
C ALA A 166 -7.87 -15.17 -11.75
N THR A 167 -7.66 -14.01 -11.14
CA THR A 167 -8.73 -13.12 -10.67
C THR A 167 -8.87 -11.87 -11.52
N LYS A 168 -8.16 -11.79 -12.65
CA LYS A 168 -8.27 -10.70 -13.62
C LYS A 168 -9.70 -10.56 -14.14
N VAL A 169 -10.26 -9.34 -14.11
CA VAL A 169 -11.62 -9.04 -14.55
C VAL A 169 -11.58 -8.12 -15.76
N THR A 170 -12.18 -8.56 -16.85
CA THR A 170 -12.28 -7.82 -18.12
C THR A 170 -13.72 -7.50 -18.52
N ASP A 171 -14.70 -8.05 -17.81
CA ASP A 171 -16.12 -7.84 -18.07
C ASP A 171 -16.58 -6.50 -17.51
N GLY A 172 -16.88 -5.55 -18.38
CA GLY A 172 -17.33 -4.22 -18.00
C GLY A 172 -18.64 -4.21 -17.20
N ARG A 173 -19.52 -5.22 -17.33
CA ARG A 173 -20.74 -5.33 -16.53
C ARG A 173 -20.43 -5.69 -15.10
N LYS A 174 -19.52 -6.64 -14.88
CA LYS A 174 -19.03 -7.00 -13.54
C LYS A 174 -18.31 -5.83 -12.89
N LEU A 175 -17.50 -5.10 -13.65
CA LEU A 175 -16.80 -3.91 -13.15
C LEU A 175 -17.74 -2.74 -12.82
N ALA A 176 -18.95 -2.70 -13.37
CA ALA A 176 -19.98 -1.73 -13.03
C ALA A 176 -20.85 -2.17 -11.84
N ASP A 177 -20.73 -3.41 -11.41
CA ASP A 177 -21.48 -3.96 -10.26
C ASP A 177 -20.72 -3.68 -8.96
N ARG A 178 -21.31 -2.81 -8.13
CA ARG A 178 -20.76 -2.43 -6.83
C ARG A 178 -20.54 -3.61 -5.89
N GLN A 179 -21.52 -4.54 -5.83
CA GLN A 179 -21.43 -5.68 -4.92
C GLN A 179 -20.32 -6.63 -5.33
N PHE A 180 -20.20 -6.92 -6.62
CA PHE A 180 -19.11 -7.71 -7.16
C PHE A 180 -17.75 -7.09 -6.84
N LEU A 181 -17.60 -5.78 -6.98
CA LEU A 181 -16.34 -5.09 -6.68
C LEU A 181 -15.97 -5.16 -5.19
N ILE A 182 -16.95 -5.01 -4.29
CA ILE A 182 -16.73 -5.16 -2.84
C ILE A 182 -16.18 -6.56 -2.55
N GLU A 183 -16.84 -7.61 -3.03
CA GLU A 183 -16.44 -9.00 -2.80
C GLU A 183 -15.06 -9.29 -3.41
N TRP A 184 -14.79 -8.77 -4.61
CA TRP A 184 -13.50 -8.94 -5.28
C TRP A 184 -12.36 -8.21 -4.53
N ILE A 185 -12.56 -6.97 -4.09
CA ILE A 185 -11.56 -6.21 -3.31
C ILE A 185 -11.26 -6.93 -1.99
N GLN A 186 -12.28 -7.38 -1.26
CA GLN A 186 -12.11 -8.13 -0.03
C GLN A 186 -11.38 -9.46 -0.26
N HIS A 187 -11.69 -10.15 -1.36
CA HIS A 187 -10.99 -11.37 -1.73
C HIS A 187 -9.50 -11.13 -1.98
N GLU A 188 -9.15 -10.09 -2.72
CA GLU A 188 -7.75 -9.74 -2.98
C GLU A 188 -7.02 -9.31 -1.69
N ALA A 189 -7.67 -8.51 -0.82
CA ALA A 189 -7.11 -8.08 0.44
C ALA A 189 -6.73 -9.26 1.37
N ARG A 190 -7.54 -10.33 1.38
CA ARG A 190 -7.27 -11.55 2.19
C ARG A 190 -6.03 -12.32 1.76
N ARG A 191 -5.56 -12.18 0.54
CA ARG A 191 -4.38 -12.92 0.05
C ARG A 191 -3.16 -12.68 0.93
N HIS A 192 -2.95 -11.45 1.35
CA HIS A 192 -1.81 -11.07 2.19
C HIS A 192 -2.08 -11.19 3.70
N GLY A 193 -3.33 -11.03 4.14
CA GLY A 193 -3.71 -11.11 5.55
C GLY A 193 -3.57 -12.52 6.15
N GLY A 194 -3.63 -13.58 5.33
CA GLY A 194 -3.57 -14.97 5.79
C GLY A 194 -2.17 -15.52 6.04
N ARG A 195 -1.09 -14.82 5.68
CA ARG A 195 0.29 -15.35 5.75
C ARG A 195 1.04 -15.01 7.04
N GLY A 196 0.42 -14.27 7.95
CA GLY A 196 1.03 -13.82 9.22
C GLY A 196 0.59 -14.56 10.47
N GLY A 197 -0.35 -15.52 10.39
CA GLY A 197 -0.85 -16.31 11.51
C GLY A 197 -0.35 -17.75 11.40
N GLY A 198 0.65 -18.13 12.22
CA GLY A 198 1.07 -19.52 12.36
C GLY A 198 -0.09 -20.38 12.84
N GLY A 199 -0.26 -21.53 12.16
CA GLY A 199 -0.85 -22.75 12.63
C GLY A 199 -2.14 -22.68 13.44
N ASP A 200 -3.28 -22.86 12.76
CA ASP A 200 -4.31 -23.71 13.36
C ASP A 200 -5.07 -24.43 12.22
N GLY A 201 -4.95 -25.76 12.25
CA GLY A 201 -5.58 -26.63 11.27
C GLY A 201 -7.08 -26.71 11.50
N GLY A 202 -7.84 -25.93 10.75
CA GLY A 202 -9.29 -26.10 10.61
C GLY A 202 -9.63 -26.68 9.24
N PRO A 203 -10.57 -27.64 9.11
CA PRO A 203 -10.86 -28.31 7.85
C PRO A 203 -11.47 -27.33 6.85
N GLY A 204 -10.72 -27.11 5.75
CA GLY A 204 -11.10 -26.20 4.70
C GLY A 204 -12.44 -26.56 4.07
N SER A 205 -13.37 -25.63 4.18
CA SER A 205 -14.58 -25.61 3.40
C SER A 205 -14.25 -25.12 1.98
N SER A 206 -13.84 -26.05 1.11
CA SER A 206 -13.72 -25.81 -0.33
C SER A 206 -15.10 -25.80 -0.96
N VAL A 207 -15.71 -24.61 -1.05
CA VAL A 207 -17.06 -24.43 -1.59
C VAL A 207 -17.12 -24.49 -3.13
N PHE A 208 -15.98 -24.67 -3.83
CA PHE A 208 -15.91 -24.68 -5.29
C PHE A 208 -15.52 -26.02 -5.93
N GLY A 209 -15.58 -27.12 -5.19
CA GLY A 209 -15.22 -28.44 -5.69
C GLY A 209 -16.41 -29.33 -6.08
N GLY A 210 -17.31 -28.91 -6.97
CA GLY A 210 -18.47 -29.75 -7.24
C GLY A 210 -19.22 -29.56 -8.56
N LEU A 211 -18.55 -29.30 -9.70
CA LEU A 211 -19.26 -29.18 -10.99
C LEU A 211 -18.60 -29.87 -12.21
N PHE A 212 -17.68 -30.78 -12.01
CA PHE A 212 -17.24 -31.65 -13.12
C PHE A 212 -17.37 -33.12 -12.75
N GLY A 213 -18.60 -33.57 -12.60
CA GLY A 213 -18.99 -34.99 -12.61
C GLY A 213 -19.02 -35.50 -14.03
N SER A 214 -17.99 -36.22 -14.43
CA SER A 214 -17.94 -36.96 -15.67
C SER A 214 -19.02 -38.06 -15.67
N LYS A 215 -19.95 -38.01 -16.62
CA LYS A 215 -20.85 -39.14 -16.94
C LYS A 215 -20.17 -40.02 -17.96
N LYS A 216 -19.99 -41.29 -17.58
CA LYS A 216 -19.74 -42.41 -18.50
C LYS A 216 -20.98 -42.68 -19.35
#